data_195404cd7328f813905b69c6b4121ca5
#
_entry.id   195404cd7328f813905b69c6b4121ca5
#
_cell.length_a   1.000
_cell.length_b   1.000
_cell.length_c   1.000
_cell.angle_alpha   90.00
_cell.angle_beta   90.00
_cell.angle_gamma   90.00
#
_symmetry.space_group_name_H-M   'P 1'
#
loop_
_entity.id
_entity.type
_entity.pdbx_description
1 polymer ?
#
loop_
_entity_poly.entity_id
_entity_poly.type
_entity_poly.pdbx_seq_one_letter_code
_entity_poly.pdbx_strand_id
1 'polypeptide(L)'
;YFHNWTGNRVTCRDWFQLSLKEGLTVFRDQEYGSDMYSRAVQRIQEVRGLRAAQFPEDAGPMAHPVRPASYEEINNFYTATVYEKGAEVVRMIHTLLGEDGFQRGMKLYFERHDGQAVTCDAFVSAMQDASGVDLSRFRRWYEQAGTPTLKAAADFDVASGRYRLTLTQDNPATAYEKRLAQEGISLERGPLHIPVAVGLLTPDGREILPTTVLSLTETSQTFDFDLSAHRLTQAPLPSLLRNFSAPVTLLFDCADSTLATLMAHDSDEFNRWEAGQRLATRLMLAGVATVQSGGVPEVPAVFVDAFTKTLGKAAQDPAFAAEALALPSEIWLGDQMPVIDPDAAHRVRKLFRRCSSRSIRNCL
;
A
#
# COMPACT_ATOMS: atom_id res chain seq x y z
N TYR A 1 -12.71 -8.88 -20.90
CA TYR A 1 -13.33 -7.77 -21.64
C TYR A 1 -12.35 -6.63 -21.90
N PHE A 2 -11.65 -6.13 -20.87
CA PHE A 2 -10.74 -4.99 -21.00
C PHE A 2 -9.52 -5.24 -21.88
N HIS A 3 -9.08 -6.49 -22.04
CA HIS A 3 -8.02 -6.87 -22.97
C HIS A 3 -8.30 -6.51 -24.44
N ASN A 4 -9.55 -6.31 -24.83
CA ASN A 4 -9.87 -5.91 -26.22
C ASN A 4 -9.13 -4.63 -26.64
N TRP A 5 -8.99 -3.67 -25.72
CA TRP A 5 -8.26 -2.43 -25.96
C TRP A 5 -6.83 -2.50 -25.45
N THR A 6 -6.65 -2.86 -24.18
CA THR A 6 -5.35 -2.93 -23.52
C THR A 6 -4.79 -4.35 -23.54
N GLY A 7 -4.28 -4.76 -24.69
CA GLY A 7 -3.71 -6.07 -24.91
C GLY A 7 -3.93 -6.62 -26.32
N ASN A 8 -5.13 -6.40 -26.91
CA ASN A 8 -5.43 -6.87 -28.25
C ASN A 8 -5.26 -5.74 -29.28
N ARG A 9 -5.90 -4.59 -29.05
CA ARG A 9 -5.84 -3.45 -29.98
C ARG A 9 -4.47 -2.75 -29.92
N VAL A 10 -3.98 -2.47 -28.74
CA VAL A 10 -2.58 -2.10 -28.48
C VAL A 10 -1.96 -3.26 -27.72
N THR A 11 -1.00 -3.94 -28.33
CA THR A 11 -0.41 -5.16 -27.76
C THR A 11 1.04 -4.96 -27.32
N CYS A 12 1.60 -5.91 -26.59
CA CYS A 12 3.02 -5.90 -26.21
C CYS A 12 3.92 -6.34 -27.39
N ARG A 13 5.04 -5.64 -27.61
CA ARG A 13 5.99 -5.90 -28.69
C ARG A 13 6.68 -7.27 -28.57
N ASP A 14 6.92 -7.67 -27.32
CA ASP A 14 7.60 -8.91 -26.96
C ASP A 14 7.12 -9.34 -25.56
N TRP A 15 7.48 -10.57 -25.17
CA TRP A 15 7.05 -11.12 -23.88
C TRP A 15 7.59 -10.39 -22.65
N PHE A 16 8.73 -9.69 -22.77
CA PHE A 16 9.26 -8.88 -21.66
C PHE A 16 8.35 -7.70 -21.31
N GLN A 17 7.50 -7.27 -22.26
CA GLN A 17 6.53 -6.19 -22.08
C GLN A 17 5.17 -6.68 -21.55
N LEU A 18 5.06 -7.91 -21.08
CA LEU A 18 3.75 -8.54 -20.76
C LEU A 18 2.94 -7.71 -19.78
N SER A 19 3.57 -7.09 -18.78
CA SER A 19 2.88 -6.24 -17.80
C SER A 19 2.22 -5.00 -18.44
N LEU A 20 2.65 -4.57 -19.63
CA LEU A 20 1.97 -3.50 -20.37
C LEU A 20 0.50 -3.82 -20.61
N LYS A 21 0.16 -5.08 -20.92
CA LYS A 21 -1.22 -5.49 -21.10
C LYS A 21 -1.84 -6.08 -19.82
N GLU A 22 -1.11 -6.87 -19.08
CA GLU A 22 -1.65 -7.53 -17.88
C GLU A 22 -1.82 -6.54 -16.73
N GLY A 23 -0.78 -5.78 -16.38
CA GLY A 23 -0.85 -4.78 -15.31
C GLY A 23 -1.87 -3.68 -15.60
N LEU A 24 -1.91 -3.14 -16.83
CA LEU A 24 -2.89 -2.13 -17.22
C LEU A 24 -4.32 -2.69 -17.21
N THR A 25 -4.51 -3.94 -17.62
CA THR A 25 -5.83 -4.57 -17.63
C THR A 25 -6.32 -4.90 -16.24
N VAL A 26 -5.45 -5.42 -15.36
CA VAL A 26 -5.78 -5.64 -13.94
C VAL A 26 -6.15 -4.31 -13.27
N PHE A 27 -5.37 -3.25 -13.47
CA PHE A 27 -5.73 -1.92 -12.95
C PHE A 27 -7.12 -1.46 -13.41
N ARG A 28 -7.45 -1.63 -14.69
CA ARG A 28 -8.76 -1.24 -15.24
C ARG A 28 -9.91 -2.09 -14.69
N ASP A 29 -9.66 -3.38 -14.48
CA ASP A 29 -10.63 -4.29 -13.86
C ASP A 29 -10.90 -3.89 -12.40
N GLN A 30 -9.85 -3.58 -11.65
CA GLN A 30 -9.93 -3.10 -10.28
C GLN A 30 -10.69 -1.76 -10.18
N GLU A 31 -10.42 -0.80 -11.06
CA GLU A 31 -11.15 0.48 -11.08
C GLU A 31 -12.62 0.28 -11.45
N TYR A 32 -12.92 -0.61 -12.43
CA TYR A 32 -14.30 -0.95 -12.76
C TYR A 32 -15.03 -1.59 -11.56
N GLY A 33 -14.39 -2.53 -10.87
CA GLY A 33 -14.94 -3.11 -9.64
C GLY A 33 -15.20 -2.06 -8.56
N SER A 34 -14.29 -1.09 -8.41
CA SER A 34 -14.41 0.04 -7.50
C SER A 34 -15.59 0.96 -7.85
N ASP A 35 -15.85 1.19 -9.14
CA ASP A 35 -16.95 2.03 -9.61
C ASP A 35 -18.32 1.31 -9.50
N MET A 36 -18.33 -0.02 -9.64
CA MET A 36 -19.56 -0.81 -9.59
C MET A 36 -19.97 -1.20 -8.17
N TYR A 37 -19.02 -1.25 -7.23
CA TYR A 37 -19.23 -1.72 -5.87
C TYR A 37 -18.65 -0.73 -4.83
N SER A 38 -18.12 -1.23 -3.71
CA SER A 38 -17.45 -0.40 -2.70
C SER A 38 -15.98 -0.25 -3.02
N ARG A 39 -15.54 0.97 -3.32
CA ARG A 39 -14.13 1.29 -3.62
C ARG A 39 -13.21 0.90 -2.48
N ALA A 40 -13.61 1.15 -1.23
CA ALA A 40 -12.83 0.80 -0.05
C ALA A 40 -12.67 -0.72 0.11
N VAL A 41 -13.77 -1.47 -0.02
CA VAL A 41 -13.75 -2.93 0.09
C VAL A 41 -12.91 -3.55 -1.02
N GLN A 42 -13.10 -3.09 -2.26
CA GLN A 42 -12.30 -3.53 -3.40
C GLN A 42 -10.81 -3.31 -3.13
N ARG A 43 -10.44 -2.10 -2.70
CA ARG A 43 -9.03 -1.77 -2.44
C ARG A 43 -8.42 -2.60 -1.31
N ILE A 44 -9.15 -2.84 -0.24
CA ILE A 44 -8.70 -3.70 0.87
C ILE A 44 -8.42 -5.12 0.37
N GLN A 45 -9.31 -5.69 -0.45
CA GLN A 45 -9.17 -7.05 -0.97
C GLN A 45 -7.98 -7.17 -1.92
N GLU A 46 -7.78 -6.19 -2.81
CA GLU A 46 -6.63 -6.12 -3.71
C GLU A 46 -5.30 -6.09 -2.95
N VAL A 47 -5.19 -5.21 -1.95
CA VAL A 47 -3.97 -5.09 -1.16
C VAL A 47 -3.71 -6.33 -0.31
N ARG A 48 -4.75 -6.98 0.21
CA ARG A 48 -4.58 -8.28 0.88
C ARG A 48 -4.01 -9.33 -0.07
N GLY A 49 -4.55 -9.43 -1.29
CA GLY A 49 -4.06 -10.34 -2.33
C GLY A 49 -2.62 -10.05 -2.70
N LEU A 50 -2.29 -8.78 -2.94
CA LEU A 50 -0.93 -8.33 -3.24
C LEU A 50 0.06 -8.72 -2.12
N ARG A 51 -0.28 -8.43 -0.87
CA ARG A 51 0.58 -8.75 0.28
C ARG A 51 0.71 -10.24 0.54
N ALA A 52 -0.33 -11.04 0.24
CA ALA A 52 -0.31 -12.48 0.44
C ALA A 52 0.45 -13.26 -0.64
N ALA A 53 0.49 -12.75 -1.88
CA ALA A 53 1.10 -13.45 -3.01
C ALA A 53 2.35 -12.73 -3.54
N GLN A 54 2.26 -11.44 -3.85
CA GLN A 54 3.31 -10.72 -4.56
C GLN A 54 4.47 -10.30 -3.64
N PHE A 55 4.21 -9.86 -2.40
CA PHE A 55 5.29 -9.52 -1.48
C PHE A 55 6.18 -10.72 -1.13
N PRO A 56 5.63 -11.93 -0.86
CA PRO A 56 6.45 -13.14 -0.73
C PRO A 56 7.22 -13.50 -2.01
N GLU A 57 6.65 -13.29 -3.20
CA GLU A 57 7.35 -13.50 -4.47
C GLU A 57 8.55 -12.55 -4.59
N ASP A 58 8.40 -11.27 -4.27
CA ASP A 58 9.49 -10.27 -4.24
C ASP A 58 10.58 -10.57 -3.18
N ALA A 59 10.20 -11.20 -2.07
CA ALA A 59 11.14 -11.58 -1.00
C ALA A 59 11.84 -12.92 -1.26
N GLY A 60 11.32 -13.72 -2.20
CA GLY A 60 11.77 -15.07 -2.49
C GLY A 60 12.90 -15.16 -3.52
N PRO A 61 13.38 -16.39 -3.81
CA PRO A 61 14.44 -16.63 -4.78
C PRO A 61 14.00 -16.35 -6.23
N MET A 62 12.70 -16.29 -6.48
CA MET A 62 12.09 -16.02 -7.79
C MET A 62 11.78 -14.54 -8.02
N ALA A 63 12.25 -13.66 -7.14
CA ALA A 63 12.07 -12.23 -7.28
C ALA A 63 12.58 -11.71 -8.63
N HIS A 64 11.76 -10.97 -9.34
CA HIS A 64 12.06 -10.39 -10.64
C HIS A 64 11.38 -9.04 -10.81
N PRO A 65 11.85 -8.16 -11.70
CA PRO A 65 11.19 -6.90 -11.97
C PRO A 65 9.86 -7.09 -12.71
N VAL A 66 9.00 -6.08 -12.68
CA VAL A 66 7.72 -6.04 -13.43
C VAL A 66 7.94 -6.24 -14.92
N ARG A 67 9.07 -5.76 -15.45
CA ARG A 67 9.57 -6.05 -16.79
C ARG A 67 10.80 -6.96 -16.67
N PRO A 68 10.63 -8.29 -16.67
CA PRO A 68 11.75 -9.23 -16.56
C PRO A 68 12.72 -9.08 -17.72
N ALA A 69 14.02 -9.31 -17.47
CA ALA A 69 15.07 -9.22 -18.49
C ALA A 69 15.42 -10.58 -19.11
N SER A 70 14.99 -11.67 -18.51
CA SER A 70 15.27 -13.04 -18.98
C SER A 70 14.15 -14.01 -18.56
N TYR A 71 14.05 -15.13 -19.23
CA TYR A 71 13.16 -16.25 -18.89
C TYR A 71 13.73 -17.57 -19.43
N GLU A 72 13.31 -18.68 -18.83
CA GLU A 72 13.63 -20.01 -19.33
C GLU A 72 12.49 -20.58 -20.18
N GLU A 73 11.24 -20.36 -19.75
CA GLU A 73 10.04 -20.65 -20.55
C GLU A 73 8.98 -19.55 -20.39
N ILE A 74 8.07 -19.45 -21.37
CA ILE A 74 7.07 -18.35 -21.44
C ILE A 74 6.19 -18.30 -20.20
N ASN A 75 5.84 -19.44 -19.62
CA ASN A 75 5.01 -19.52 -18.41
C ASN A 75 5.62 -18.79 -17.20
N ASN A 76 6.93 -18.56 -17.20
CA ASN A 76 7.61 -17.82 -16.12
C ASN A 76 7.19 -16.35 -16.02
N PHE A 77 6.56 -15.79 -17.05
CA PHE A 77 6.06 -14.40 -17.03
C PHE A 77 4.71 -14.22 -16.32
N TYR A 78 3.94 -15.30 -16.09
CA TYR A 78 2.60 -15.25 -15.52
C TYR A 78 2.69 -15.27 -13.98
N THR A 79 3.13 -14.16 -13.39
CA THR A 79 3.45 -14.01 -11.97
C THR A 79 2.62 -12.91 -11.31
N ALA A 80 2.48 -12.96 -9.98
CA ALA A 80 1.85 -11.88 -9.22
C ALA A 80 2.58 -10.54 -9.42
N THR A 81 3.90 -10.57 -9.64
CA THR A 81 4.69 -9.37 -9.93
C THR A 81 4.28 -8.73 -11.26
N VAL A 82 4.14 -9.49 -12.33
CA VAL A 82 3.77 -8.96 -13.65
C VAL A 82 2.32 -8.44 -13.66
N TYR A 83 1.41 -9.12 -12.99
CA TYR A 83 -0.02 -8.81 -12.94
C TYR A 83 -0.35 -7.80 -11.86
N GLU A 84 -0.20 -8.17 -10.59
CA GLU A 84 -0.68 -7.38 -9.45
C GLU A 84 0.23 -6.18 -9.16
N LYS A 85 1.55 -6.39 -9.05
CA LYS A 85 2.48 -5.27 -8.91
C LYS A 85 2.50 -4.40 -10.17
N GLY A 86 2.35 -4.99 -11.35
CA GLY A 86 2.15 -4.26 -12.60
C GLY A 86 0.96 -3.31 -12.55
N ALA A 87 -0.17 -3.76 -11.99
CA ALA A 87 -1.35 -2.91 -11.77
C ALA A 87 -1.07 -1.79 -10.76
N GLU A 88 -0.33 -2.08 -9.68
CA GLU A 88 0.09 -1.06 -8.72
C GLU A 88 1.03 -0.01 -9.34
N VAL A 89 1.89 -0.42 -10.27
CA VAL A 89 2.74 0.53 -11.02
C VAL A 89 1.88 1.46 -11.87
N VAL A 90 0.85 0.96 -12.53
CA VAL A 90 -0.11 1.80 -13.27
C VAL A 90 -0.89 2.71 -12.31
N ARG A 91 -1.34 2.18 -11.17
CA ARG A 91 -2.05 2.94 -10.12
C ARG A 91 -1.21 4.07 -9.55
N MET A 92 0.10 3.88 -9.37
CA MET A 92 1.01 4.94 -8.95
C MET A 92 1.09 6.08 -9.98
N ILE A 93 1.10 5.76 -11.28
CA ILE A 93 1.04 6.79 -12.33
C ILE A 93 -0.29 7.54 -12.22
N HIS A 94 -1.40 6.84 -12.08
CA HIS A 94 -2.72 7.45 -11.85
C HIS A 94 -2.72 8.38 -10.63
N THR A 95 -2.13 7.95 -9.51
CA THR A 95 -2.00 8.76 -8.29
C THR A 95 -1.17 10.03 -8.51
N LEU A 96 -0.06 9.93 -9.24
CA LEU A 96 0.82 11.07 -9.54
C LEU A 96 0.17 12.08 -10.47
N LEU A 97 -0.59 11.62 -11.47
CA LEU A 97 -1.17 12.48 -12.51
C LEU A 97 -2.58 12.99 -12.14
N GLY A 98 -3.23 12.32 -11.20
CA GLY A 98 -4.67 12.48 -10.95
C GLY A 98 -5.53 11.95 -12.11
N GLU A 99 -6.83 11.85 -11.90
CA GLU A 99 -7.78 11.27 -12.88
C GLU A 99 -7.68 11.95 -14.24
N ASP A 100 -7.80 13.28 -14.29
CA ASP A 100 -7.79 14.03 -15.56
C ASP A 100 -6.44 13.88 -16.30
N GLY A 101 -5.33 13.90 -15.57
CA GLY A 101 -3.99 13.71 -16.14
C GLY A 101 -3.83 12.31 -16.73
N PHE A 102 -4.27 11.30 -15.99
CA PHE A 102 -4.21 9.91 -16.43
C PHE A 102 -5.09 9.66 -17.67
N GLN A 103 -6.32 10.19 -17.69
CA GLN A 103 -7.21 10.05 -18.84
C GLN A 103 -6.67 10.73 -20.11
N ARG A 104 -6.02 11.91 -19.97
CA ARG A 104 -5.31 12.53 -21.12
C ARG A 104 -4.16 11.64 -21.57
N GLY A 105 -3.42 11.03 -20.67
CA GLY A 105 -2.36 10.07 -20.98
C GLY A 105 -2.87 8.83 -21.71
N MET A 106 -3.98 8.25 -21.25
CA MET A 106 -4.62 7.11 -21.89
C MET A 106 -5.08 7.46 -23.33
N LYS A 107 -5.70 8.62 -23.49
CA LYS A 107 -6.11 9.10 -24.81
C LYS A 107 -4.91 9.20 -25.76
N LEU A 108 -3.82 9.85 -25.31
CA LEU A 108 -2.61 10.01 -26.11
C LEU A 108 -1.94 8.66 -26.42
N TYR A 109 -1.97 7.72 -25.47
CA TYR A 109 -1.47 6.36 -25.67
C TYR A 109 -2.20 5.64 -26.81
N PHE A 110 -3.52 5.70 -26.84
CA PHE A 110 -4.32 5.12 -27.94
C PHE A 110 -4.13 5.88 -29.26
N GLU A 111 -4.08 7.21 -29.25
CA GLU A 111 -3.85 8.01 -30.46
C GLU A 111 -2.51 7.69 -31.12
N ARG A 112 -1.46 7.44 -30.32
CA ARG A 112 -0.11 7.13 -30.82
C ARG A 112 0.06 5.69 -31.28
N HIS A 113 -0.61 4.75 -30.60
CA HIS A 113 -0.25 3.34 -30.67
C HIS A 113 -1.41 2.42 -31.10
N ASP A 114 -2.48 2.98 -31.60
CA ASP A 114 -3.61 2.19 -32.09
C ASP A 114 -3.18 1.17 -33.16
N GLY A 115 -3.51 -0.10 -32.95
CA GLY A 115 -3.15 -1.20 -33.85
C GLY A 115 -1.66 -1.59 -33.83
N GLN A 116 -0.87 -1.12 -32.85
CA GLN A 116 0.57 -1.38 -32.77
C GLN A 116 0.94 -2.34 -31.61
N ALA A 117 2.13 -2.91 -31.71
CA ALA A 117 2.81 -3.66 -30.66
C ALA A 117 3.91 -2.78 -30.05
N VAL A 118 3.78 -2.46 -28.76
CA VAL A 118 4.60 -1.42 -28.11
C VAL A 118 5.20 -1.88 -26.77
N THR A 119 5.90 -1.00 -26.08
CA THR A 119 6.64 -1.28 -24.83
C THR A 119 5.99 -0.59 -23.64
N CYS A 120 6.36 -1.00 -22.42
CA CYS A 120 6.03 -0.29 -21.19
C CYS A 120 6.50 1.17 -21.24
N ASP A 121 7.69 1.41 -21.85
CA ASP A 121 8.21 2.78 -22.00
C ASP A 121 7.34 3.67 -22.90
N ALA A 122 6.72 3.10 -23.92
CA ALA A 122 5.79 3.84 -24.79
C ALA A 122 4.55 4.31 -23.99
N PHE A 123 4.04 3.46 -23.09
CA PHE A 123 2.95 3.82 -22.18
C PHE A 123 3.37 4.95 -21.22
N VAL A 124 4.49 4.81 -20.52
CA VAL A 124 4.99 5.84 -19.59
C VAL A 124 5.26 7.16 -20.31
N SER A 125 5.81 7.11 -21.55
CA SER A 125 6.02 8.31 -22.36
C SER A 125 4.71 9.03 -22.70
N ALA A 126 3.66 8.30 -23.06
CA ALA A 126 2.36 8.92 -23.32
C ALA A 126 1.77 9.60 -22.07
N MET A 127 1.94 8.98 -20.88
CA MET A 127 1.53 9.56 -19.60
C MET A 127 2.32 10.83 -19.27
N GLN A 128 3.64 10.79 -19.43
CA GLN A 128 4.53 11.94 -19.21
C GLN A 128 4.19 13.10 -20.15
N ASP A 129 4.09 12.84 -21.43
CA ASP A 129 3.88 13.88 -22.45
C ASP A 129 2.49 14.55 -22.33
N ALA A 130 1.48 13.79 -21.96
CA ALA A 130 0.12 14.32 -21.79
C ALA A 130 -0.04 15.13 -20.50
N SER A 131 0.75 14.87 -19.48
CA SER A 131 0.64 15.49 -18.16
C SER A 131 1.67 16.60 -17.92
N GLY A 132 2.83 16.52 -18.59
CA GLY A 132 4.01 17.34 -18.30
C GLY A 132 4.77 16.94 -17.03
N VAL A 133 4.36 15.87 -16.35
CA VAL A 133 5.05 15.34 -15.17
C VAL A 133 6.24 14.50 -15.59
N ASP A 134 7.42 14.78 -15.03
CA ASP A 134 8.62 13.96 -15.29
C ASP A 134 8.49 12.58 -14.65
N LEU A 135 8.37 11.55 -15.49
CA LEU A 135 8.32 10.14 -15.10
C LEU A 135 9.61 9.39 -15.42
N SER A 136 10.72 10.09 -15.72
CA SER A 136 12.00 9.45 -16.07
C SER A 136 12.48 8.50 -14.97
N ARG A 137 12.48 8.93 -13.71
CA ARG A 137 12.83 8.08 -12.56
C ARG A 137 11.80 7.01 -12.27
N PHE A 138 10.52 7.24 -12.63
CA PHE A 138 9.45 6.28 -12.41
C PHE A 138 9.65 4.98 -13.19
N ARG A 139 10.34 5.00 -14.33
CA ARG A 139 10.67 3.82 -15.15
C ARG A 139 11.39 2.73 -14.36
N ARG A 140 12.13 3.09 -13.31
CA ARG A 140 12.80 2.12 -12.42
C ARG A 140 11.84 1.12 -11.77
N TRP A 141 10.56 1.44 -11.61
CA TRP A 141 9.57 0.48 -11.12
C TRP A 141 9.37 -0.73 -12.03
N TYR A 142 9.66 -0.58 -13.33
CA TYR A 142 9.64 -1.69 -14.29
C TYR A 142 10.94 -2.50 -14.28
N GLU A 143 12.03 -1.98 -13.76
CA GLU A 143 13.38 -2.52 -13.89
C GLU A 143 13.97 -3.05 -12.60
N GLN A 144 13.54 -2.55 -11.44
CA GLN A 144 14.04 -2.97 -10.14
C GLN A 144 13.07 -3.95 -9.48
N ALA A 145 13.60 -5.11 -9.09
CA ALA A 145 12.87 -6.12 -8.32
C ALA A 145 12.83 -5.78 -6.83
N GLY A 146 11.94 -6.44 -6.10
CA GLY A 146 11.82 -6.33 -4.65
C GLY A 146 10.80 -5.29 -4.19
N THR A 147 10.32 -5.45 -2.96
CA THR A 147 9.37 -4.53 -2.32
C THR A 147 10.15 -3.50 -1.52
N PRO A 148 10.03 -2.19 -1.84
CA PRO A 148 10.71 -1.14 -1.10
C PRO A 148 10.20 -1.02 0.32
N THR A 149 11.08 -0.62 1.23
CA THR A 149 10.71 -0.17 2.58
C THR A 149 10.66 1.35 2.60
N LEU A 150 9.55 1.91 3.06
CA LEU A 150 9.36 3.34 3.30
C LEU A 150 9.38 3.61 4.79
N LYS A 151 10.43 4.27 5.27
CA LYS A 151 10.55 4.72 6.66
C LYS A 151 10.07 6.17 6.75
N ALA A 152 9.17 6.45 7.70
CA ALA A 152 8.67 7.78 7.96
C ALA A 152 9.06 8.25 9.36
N ALA A 153 9.44 9.52 9.48
CA ALA A 153 9.65 10.22 10.75
C ALA A 153 8.99 11.59 10.70
N ALA A 154 8.31 11.96 11.77
CA ALA A 154 7.60 13.22 11.87
C ALA A 154 8.12 14.06 13.03
N ASP A 155 8.20 15.37 12.82
CA ASP A 155 8.55 16.36 13.82
C ASP A 155 7.58 17.56 13.75
N PHE A 156 7.19 18.09 14.90
CA PHE A 156 6.27 19.22 14.98
C PHE A 156 6.75 20.26 15.98
N ASP A 157 6.99 21.46 15.50
CA ASP A 157 7.30 22.61 16.33
C ASP A 157 6.00 23.37 16.68
N VAL A 158 5.56 23.23 17.92
CA VAL A 158 4.36 23.86 18.45
C VAL A 158 4.43 25.39 18.37
N ALA A 159 5.62 25.99 18.56
CA ALA A 159 5.78 27.44 18.59
C ALA A 159 5.58 28.08 17.21
N SER A 160 6.11 27.46 16.17
CA SER A 160 5.99 27.94 14.79
C SER A 160 4.81 27.34 14.03
N GLY A 161 4.21 26.24 14.52
CA GLY A 161 3.19 25.48 13.80
C GLY A 161 3.75 24.71 12.60
N ARG A 162 5.08 24.54 12.51
CA ARG A 162 5.72 23.81 11.41
C ARG A 162 5.72 22.31 11.67
N TYR A 163 5.16 21.56 10.73
CA TYR A 163 5.23 20.11 10.71
C TYR A 163 6.18 19.62 9.63
N ARG A 164 7.10 18.76 9.99
CA ARG A 164 8.05 18.13 9.07
C ARG A 164 7.82 16.64 8.98
N LEU A 165 7.71 16.12 7.76
CA LEU A 165 7.64 14.70 7.46
C LEU A 165 8.87 14.30 6.64
N THR A 166 9.75 13.51 7.25
CA THR A 166 10.91 12.93 6.54
C THR A 166 10.59 11.52 6.12
N LEU A 167 10.68 11.26 4.83
CA LEU A 167 10.47 9.97 4.19
C LEU A 167 11.81 9.44 3.67
N THR A 168 12.13 8.20 4.01
CA THR A 168 13.36 7.52 3.55
C THR A 168 12.97 6.19 2.94
N GLN A 169 13.41 5.93 1.71
CA GLN A 169 13.22 4.66 1.02
C GLN A 169 14.47 3.81 1.08
N ASP A 170 14.27 2.52 1.30
CA ASP A 170 15.32 1.50 1.20
C ASP A 170 14.88 0.42 0.21
N ASN A 171 15.70 0.22 -0.83
CA ASN A 171 15.44 -0.70 -1.92
C ASN A 171 16.61 -1.70 -2.02
N PRO A 172 16.71 -2.67 -1.10
CA PRO A 172 17.83 -3.61 -1.09
C PRO A 172 17.80 -4.51 -2.33
N ALA A 173 18.99 -4.87 -2.82
CA ALA A 173 19.10 -5.84 -3.90
C ALA A 173 18.51 -7.19 -3.48
N THR A 174 17.70 -7.78 -4.35
CA THR A 174 17.11 -9.10 -4.16
C THR A 174 18.17 -10.21 -4.18
N ALA A 175 17.81 -11.42 -3.75
CA ALA A 175 18.70 -12.58 -3.85
C ALA A 175 19.13 -12.86 -5.31
N TYR A 176 18.20 -12.69 -6.25
CA TYR A 176 18.47 -12.82 -7.69
C TYR A 176 19.51 -11.79 -8.19
N GLU A 177 19.33 -10.53 -7.85
CA GLU A 177 20.26 -9.46 -8.26
C GLU A 177 21.63 -9.62 -7.63
N LYS A 178 21.71 -10.08 -6.37
CA LYS A 178 22.98 -10.41 -5.71
C LYS A 178 23.70 -11.54 -6.40
N ARG A 179 22.97 -12.55 -6.89
CA ARG A 179 23.55 -13.65 -7.69
C ARG A 179 24.09 -13.12 -9.01
N LEU A 180 23.33 -12.30 -9.75
CA LEU A 180 23.78 -11.70 -10.99
C LEU A 180 25.06 -10.87 -10.81
N ALA A 181 25.14 -10.13 -9.71
CA ALA A 181 26.36 -9.36 -9.38
C ALA A 181 27.57 -10.26 -9.16
N GLN A 182 27.41 -11.45 -8.58
CA GLN A 182 28.48 -12.47 -8.45
C GLN A 182 28.92 -13.02 -9.80
N GLU A 183 28.01 -13.07 -10.78
CA GLU A 183 28.28 -13.48 -12.18
C GLU A 183 28.85 -12.33 -13.03
N GLY A 184 29.14 -11.16 -12.42
CA GLY A 184 29.68 -9.97 -13.11
C GLY A 184 28.62 -9.11 -13.79
N ILE A 185 27.33 -9.38 -13.59
CA ILE A 185 26.23 -8.61 -14.14
C ILE A 185 25.76 -7.63 -13.08
N SER A 186 26.03 -6.33 -13.29
CA SER A 186 25.58 -5.25 -12.43
C SER A 186 24.30 -4.64 -12.98
N LEU A 187 23.24 -4.62 -12.19
CA LEU A 187 22.02 -3.89 -12.49
C LEU A 187 22.10 -2.52 -11.82
N GLU A 188 21.81 -1.47 -12.58
CA GLU A 188 21.75 -0.12 -12.03
C GLU A 188 20.55 0.00 -11.09
N ARG A 189 20.82 0.37 -9.84
CA ARG A 189 19.79 0.63 -8.83
C ARG A 189 19.85 2.08 -8.37
N GLY A 190 18.70 2.60 -8.00
CA GLY A 190 18.61 3.97 -7.49
C GLY A 190 17.27 4.19 -6.79
N PRO A 191 17.07 5.38 -6.21
CA PRO A 191 15.81 5.69 -5.57
C PRO A 191 14.67 5.63 -6.60
N LEU A 192 13.54 5.08 -6.15
CA LEU A 192 12.30 5.00 -6.91
C LEU A 192 11.54 6.34 -6.80
N HIS A 193 10.68 6.63 -7.75
CA HIS A 193 9.69 7.68 -7.64
C HIS A 193 8.44 7.10 -6.97
N ILE A 194 8.26 7.36 -5.66
CA ILE A 194 7.18 6.81 -4.85
C ILE A 194 6.14 7.91 -4.57
N PRO A 195 4.89 7.79 -5.06
CA PRO A 195 3.80 8.66 -4.64
C PRO A 195 3.37 8.29 -3.22
N VAL A 196 3.48 9.21 -2.29
CA VAL A 196 3.06 9.01 -0.90
C VAL A 196 1.86 9.91 -0.63
N ALA A 197 0.66 9.36 -0.67
CA ALA A 197 -0.55 10.08 -0.31
C ALA A 197 -0.64 10.21 1.21
N VAL A 198 -0.73 11.43 1.69
CA VAL A 198 -0.73 11.75 3.12
C VAL A 198 -1.90 12.65 3.50
N GLY A 199 -2.38 12.51 4.73
CA GLY A 199 -3.26 13.44 5.39
C GLY A 199 -2.80 13.68 6.82
N LEU A 200 -3.28 14.74 7.46
CA LEU A 200 -2.97 15.02 8.86
C LEU A 200 -4.27 15.20 9.65
N LEU A 201 -4.34 14.55 10.81
CA LEU A 201 -5.45 14.65 11.73
C LEU A 201 -4.97 15.22 13.07
N THR A 202 -5.85 15.92 13.78
CA THR A 202 -5.63 16.25 15.20
C THR A 202 -5.80 14.99 16.06
N PRO A 203 -5.28 14.95 17.31
CA PRO A 203 -5.45 13.82 18.21
C PRO A 203 -6.91 13.45 18.51
N ASP A 204 -7.85 14.39 18.37
CA ASP A 204 -9.29 14.18 18.49
C ASP A 204 -9.95 13.68 17.18
N GLY A 205 -9.17 13.50 16.12
CA GLY A 205 -9.61 12.88 14.86
C GLY A 205 -10.17 13.86 13.81
N ARG A 206 -10.01 15.16 13.99
CA ARG A 206 -10.40 16.16 12.99
C ARG A 206 -9.31 16.28 11.92
N GLU A 207 -9.67 16.16 10.66
CA GLU A 207 -8.74 16.36 9.55
C GLU A 207 -8.33 17.85 9.43
N ILE A 208 -7.03 18.11 9.29
CA ILE A 208 -6.45 19.45 9.12
C ILE A 208 -5.64 19.59 7.83
N LEU A 209 -5.19 18.49 7.25
CA LEU A 209 -4.63 18.43 5.92
C LEU A 209 -5.36 17.34 5.15
N PRO A 210 -6.10 17.67 4.09
CA PRO A 210 -6.73 16.68 3.22
C PRO A 210 -5.66 15.89 2.46
N THR A 211 -6.07 14.81 1.82
CA THR A 211 -5.16 13.95 1.07
C THR A 211 -4.31 14.77 0.08
N THR A 212 -3.01 14.72 0.28
CA THR A 212 -1.99 15.37 -0.54
C THR A 212 -0.98 14.33 -0.99
N VAL A 213 -0.65 14.31 -2.28
CA VAL A 213 0.33 13.36 -2.83
C VAL A 213 1.71 13.99 -2.81
N LEU A 214 2.63 13.36 -2.08
CA LEU A 214 4.04 13.74 -2.04
C LEU A 214 4.82 12.89 -3.04
N SER A 215 5.69 13.53 -3.82
CA SER A 215 6.61 12.83 -4.73
C SER A 215 7.94 12.59 -4.03
N LEU A 216 8.17 11.35 -3.54
CA LEU A 216 9.46 10.94 -3.02
C LEU A 216 10.31 10.43 -4.17
N THR A 217 11.36 11.17 -4.54
CA THR A 217 12.26 10.86 -5.66
C THR A 217 13.71 10.63 -5.23
N GLU A 218 14.04 10.98 -3.99
CA GLU A 218 15.36 10.80 -3.39
C GLU A 218 15.37 9.65 -2.39
N THR A 219 16.56 9.17 -2.01
CA THR A 219 16.69 8.16 -0.95
C THR A 219 16.08 8.65 0.36
N SER A 220 16.24 9.94 0.67
CA SER A 220 15.60 10.58 1.82
C SER A 220 15.19 12.00 1.45
N GLN A 221 13.97 12.39 1.80
CA GLN A 221 13.41 13.69 1.47
C GLN A 221 12.50 14.17 2.60
N THR A 222 12.60 15.47 2.93
CA THR A 222 11.77 16.10 3.96
C THR A 222 10.74 17.02 3.31
N PHE A 223 9.52 16.92 3.78
CA PHE A 223 8.38 17.73 3.36
C PHE A 223 7.93 18.60 4.54
N ASP A 224 7.84 19.89 4.32
CA ASP A 224 7.43 20.87 5.32
C ASP A 224 5.97 21.29 5.09
N PHE A 225 5.19 21.37 6.17
CA PHE A 225 3.82 21.86 6.17
C PHE A 225 3.68 22.99 7.18
N ASP A 226 3.13 24.13 6.74
CA ASP A 226 2.78 25.23 7.63
C ASP A 226 1.36 25.02 8.18
N LEU A 227 1.28 24.69 9.45
CA LEU A 227 0.04 24.47 10.18
C LEU A 227 -0.25 25.59 11.20
N SER A 228 0.46 26.70 11.12
CA SER A 228 0.36 27.83 12.07
C SER A 228 -1.08 28.37 12.21
N ALA A 229 -1.84 28.37 11.12
CA ALA A 229 -3.26 28.78 11.10
C ALA A 229 -4.16 27.89 11.99
N HIS A 230 -3.78 26.63 12.24
CA HIS A 230 -4.57 25.69 13.05
C HIS A 230 -4.34 25.85 14.56
N ARG A 231 -3.31 26.59 14.99
CA ARG A 231 -2.97 26.87 16.40
C ARG A 231 -2.93 25.59 17.27
N LEU A 232 -2.27 24.56 16.75
CA LEU A 232 -2.20 23.25 17.41
C LEU A 232 -1.32 23.31 18.65
N THR A 233 -1.76 22.66 19.73
CA THR A 233 -1.01 22.52 20.97
C THR A 233 -0.31 21.16 21.10
N GLN A 234 -0.58 20.25 20.18
CA GLN A 234 0.00 18.90 20.10
C GLN A 234 0.29 18.56 18.64
N ALA A 235 1.25 17.65 18.43
CA ALA A 235 1.58 17.16 17.10
C ALA A 235 0.36 16.51 16.42
N PRO A 236 0.09 16.83 15.16
CA PRO A 236 -0.92 16.12 14.39
C PRO A 236 -0.48 14.71 14.06
N LEU A 237 -1.45 13.86 13.79
CA LEU A 237 -1.28 12.44 13.48
C LEU A 237 -1.19 12.28 11.96
N PRO A 238 -0.10 11.73 11.41
CA PRO A 238 -0.01 11.50 9.98
C PRO A 238 -0.75 10.22 9.58
N SER A 239 -1.61 10.34 8.59
CA SER A 239 -2.19 9.25 7.82
C SER A 239 -1.34 9.07 6.56
N LEU A 240 -0.58 7.98 6.46
CA LEU A 240 0.43 7.75 5.44
C LEU A 240 -0.01 6.67 4.46
N LEU A 241 0.38 6.78 3.18
CA LEU A 241 0.03 5.86 2.10
C LEU A 241 -1.50 5.68 1.96
N ARG A 242 -2.25 6.78 2.03
CA ARG A 242 -3.71 6.75 1.85
C ARG A 242 -4.07 6.03 0.55
N ASN A 243 -5.11 5.22 0.59
CA ASN A 243 -5.53 4.33 -0.49
C ASN A 243 -4.41 3.39 -1.00
N PHE A 244 -3.43 3.07 -0.13
CA PHE A 244 -2.24 2.30 -0.49
C PHE A 244 -1.56 2.86 -1.75
N SER A 245 -1.17 4.13 -1.70
CA SER A 245 -0.68 4.90 -2.85
C SER A 245 0.60 4.36 -3.50
N ALA A 246 1.29 3.40 -2.87
CA ALA A 246 2.44 2.69 -3.43
C ALA A 246 2.61 1.29 -2.79
N PRO A 247 3.08 0.28 -3.56
CA PRO A 247 3.32 -1.09 -3.08
C PRO A 247 4.66 -1.16 -2.31
N VAL A 248 4.64 -0.65 -1.09
CA VAL A 248 5.81 -0.57 -0.21
C VAL A 248 5.48 -1.08 1.19
N THR A 249 6.51 -1.45 1.95
CA THR A 249 6.38 -1.75 3.38
C THR A 249 6.60 -0.48 4.19
N LEU A 250 5.58 0.00 4.89
CA LEU A 250 5.67 1.21 5.72
C LEU A 250 6.24 0.90 7.09
N LEU A 251 7.36 1.54 7.44
CA LEU A 251 7.92 1.58 8.80
C LEU A 251 7.67 2.98 9.39
N PHE A 252 6.67 3.07 10.22
CA PHE A 252 6.35 4.28 10.97
C PHE A 252 6.03 3.89 12.41
N ASP A 253 6.90 4.31 13.33
CA ASP A 253 6.67 4.11 14.76
C ASP A 253 5.69 5.16 15.28
N CYS A 254 4.60 4.69 15.86
CA CYS A 254 3.56 5.54 16.44
C CYS A 254 2.89 4.83 17.62
N ALA A 255 2.31 5.62 18.53
CA ALA A 255 1.59 5.09 19.68
C ALA A 255 0.32 4.32 19.26
N ASP A 256 -0.12 3.38 20.10
CA ASP A 256 -1.37 2.65 19.89
C ASP A 256 -2.58 3.59 19.86
N SER A 257 -2.54 4.69 20.62
CA SER A 257 -3.57 5.73 20.58
C SER A 257 -3.65 6.43 19.21
N THR A 258 -2.53 6.60 18.51
CA THR A 258 -2.51 7.12 17.13
C THR A 258 -3.23 6.17 16.18
N LEU A 259 -2.90 4.87 16.23
CA LEU A 259 -3.56 3.87 15.40
C LEU A 259 -5.05 3.78 15.72
N ALA A 260 -5.43 3.85 17.01
CA ALA A 260 -6.83 3.85 17.42
C ALA A 260 -7.60 5.08 16.90
N THR A 261 -6.98 6.26 16.90
CA THR A 261 -7.58 7.47 16.35
C THR A 261 -7.74 7.37 14.83
N LEU A 262 -6.73 6.91 14.10
CA LEU A 262 -6.80 6.70 12.65
C LEU A 262 -7.89 5.66 12.30
N MET A 263 -7.95 4.52 12.99
CA MET A 263 -8.99 3.50 12.81
C MET A 263 -10.41 4.08 12.96
N ALA A 264 -10.61 4.97 13.91
CA ALA A 264 -11.94 5.52 14.23
C ALA A 264 -12.32 6.73 13.37
N HIS A 265 -11.36 7.52 12.89
CA HIS A 265 -11.59 8.89 12.41
C HIS A 265 -10.95 9.25 11.08
N ASP A 266 -9.98 8.47 10.56
CA ASP A 266 -9.37 8.81 9.27
C ASP A 266 -10.45 8.97 8.19
N SER A 267 -10.31 9.96 7.33
CA SER A 267 -11.21 10.17 6.19
C SER A 267 -10.93 9.15 5.07
N ASP A 268 -9.73 8.60 5.01
CA ASP A 268 -9.36 7.53 4.08
C ASP A 268 -9.77 6.17 4.65
N GLU A 269 -10.70 5.50 3.99
CA GLU A 269 -11.26 4.23 4.45
C GLU A 269 -10.25 3.09 4.45
N PHE A 270 -9.35 3.06 3.45
CA PHE A 270 -8.26 2.07 3.44
C PHE A 270 -7.36 2.26 4.66
N ASN A 271 -6.97 3.50 4.99
CA ASN A 271 -6.12 3.77 6.16
C ASN A 271 -6.84 3.51 7.49
N ARG A 272 -8.16 3.68 7.56
CA ARG A 272 -8.94 3.24 8.73
C ARG A 272 -8.79 1.74 8.95
N TRP A 273 -8.96 0.95 7.90
CA TRP A 273 -8.75 -0.50 7.95
C TRP A 273 -7.29 -0.85 8.31
N GLU A 274 -6.33 -0.26 7.63
CA GLU A 274 -4.89 -0.50 7.85
C GLU A 274 -4.46 -0.18 9.30
N ALA A 275 -4.92 0.95 9.84
CA ALA A 275 -4.66 1.31 11.23
C ALA A 275 -5.23 0.28 12.22
N GLY A 276 -6.44 -0.21 11.94
CA GLY A 276 -7.09 -1.28 12.72
C GLY A 276 -6.30 -2.58 12.67
N GLN A 277 -5.83 -2.99 11.48
CA GLN A 277 -5.01 -4.20 11.30
C GLN A 277 -3.66 -4.07 12.03
N ARG A 278 -2.99 -2.93 11.92
CA ARG A 278 -1.71 -2.67 12.61
C ARG A 278 -1.88 -2.68 14.12
N LEU A 279 -2.92 -2.01 14.65
CA LEU A 279 -3.22 -2.00 16.07
C LEU A 279 -3.51 -3.41 16.58
N ALA A 280 -4.41 -4.14 15.93
CA ALA A 280 -4.76 -5.49 16.31
C ALA A 280 -3.55 -6.44 16.27
N THR A 281 -2.75 -6.40 15.19
CA THR A 281 -1.54 -7.21 15.06
C THR A 281 -0.56 -6.95 16.20
N ARG A 282 -0.25 -5.68 16.47
CA ARG A 282 0.68 -5.29 17.56
C ARG A 282 0.21 -5.80 18.91
N LEU A 283 -1.04 -5.58 19.25
CA LEU A 283 -1.61 -5.98 20.54
C LEU A 283 -1.73 -7.50 20.67
N MET A 284 -2.08 -8.20 19.58
CA MET A 284 -2.12 -9.66 19.58
C MET A 284 -0.73 -10.28 19.74
N LEU A 285 0.30 -9.75 19.08
CA LEU A 285 1.68 -10.21 19.24
C LEU A 285 2.19 -9.97 20.67
N ALA A 286 1.86 -8.85 21.30
CA ALA A 286 2.14 -8.62 22.71
C ALA A 286 1.43 -9.64 23.62
N GLY A 287 0.16 -9.98 23.29
CA GLY A 287 -0.57 -11.04 23.95
C GLY A 287 0.07 -12.42 23.79
N VAL A 288 0.59 -12.72 22.60
CA VAL A 288 1.35 -13.97 22.32
C VAL A 288 2.59 -14.04 23.20
N ALA A 289 3.37 -12.98 23.27
CA ALA A 289 4.55 -12.91 24.16
C ALA A 289 4.18 -13.12 25.64
N THR A 290 3.03 -12.59 26.08
CA THR A 290 2.49 -12.83 27.43
C THR A 290 2.16 -14.31 27.64
N VAL A 291 1.53 -14.98 26.68
CA VAL A 291 1.23 -16.42 26.75
C VAL A 291 2.51 -17.25 26.83
N GLN A 292 3.49 -16.93 25.98
CA GLN A 292 4.79 -17.62 25.94
C GLN A 292 5.58 -17.49 27.24
N SER A 293 5.41 -16.36 27.97
CA SER A 293 6.00 -16.19 29.31
C SER A 293 5.16 -16.79 30.44
N GLY A 294 4.08 -17.53 30.13
CA GLY A 294 3.19 -18.16 31.13
C GLY A 294 2.16 -17.23 31.75
N GLY A 295 2.01 -16.01 31.24
CA GLY A 295 1.03 -15.03 31.69
C GLY A 295 -0.36 -15.23 31.08
N VAL A 296 -1.30 -14.39 31.51
CA VAL A 296 -2.67 -14.33 30.99
C VAL A 296 -2.81 -13.10 30.11
N PRO A 297 -3.07 -13.24 28.79
CA PRO A 297 -3.22 -12.10 27.92
C PRO A 297 -4.56 -11.39 28.17
N GLU A 298 -4.57 -10.07 28.01
CA GLU A 298 -5.76 -9.23 28.10
C GLU A 298 -5.96 -8.47 26.78
N VAL A 299 -7.21 -8.04 26.50
CA VAL A 299 -7.51 -7.14 25.38
C VAL A 299 -7.46 -5.71 25.89
N PRO A 300 -6.52 -4.86 25.43
CA PRO A 300 -6.42 -3.48 25.89
C PRO A 300 -7.65 -2.64 25.57
N ALA A 301 -8.03 -1.74 26.49
CA ALA A 301 -9.19 -0.86 26.33
C ALA A 301 -9.11 -0.01 25.05
N VAL A 302 -7.90 0.46 24.67
CA VAL A 302 -7.68 1.25 23.45
C VAL A 302 -8.20 0.54 22.20
N PHE A 303 -8.06 -0.79 22.11
CA PHE A 303 -8.60 -1.58 21.01
C PHE A 303 -10.14 -1.67 21.08
N VAL A 304 -10.68 -1.97 22.27
CA VAL A 304 -12.12 -2.11 22.46
C VAL A 304 -12.85 -0.82 22.11
N ASP A 305 -12.31 0.32 22.53
CA ASP A 305 -12.88 1.64 22.28
C ASP A 305 -12.86 1.99 20.78
N ALA A 306 -11.73 1.76 20.10
CA ALA A 306 -11.60 2.00 18.66
C ALA A 306 -12.51 1.07 17.85
N PHE A 307 -12.59 -0.22 18.22
CA PHE A 307 -13.49 -1.20 17.64
C PHE A 307 -14.95 -0.77 17.79
N THR A 308 -15.36 -0.36 18.99
CA THR A 308 -16.73 0.07 19.29
C THR A 308 -17.13 1.33 18.53
N LYS A 309 -16.20 2.31 18.40
CA LYS A 309 -16.42 3.52 17.58
C LYS A 309 -16.61 3.18 16.10
N THR A 310 -15.80 2.25 15.56
CA THR A 310 -15.92 1.79 14.17
C THR A 310 -17.25 1.04 13.97
N LEU A 311 -17.62 0.16 14.91
CA LEU A 311 -18.87 -0.57 14.88
C LEU A 311 -20.09 0.36 14.92
N GLY A 312 -20.04 1.45 15.69
CA GLY A 312 -21.12 2.45 15.77
C GLY A 312 -21.43 3.14 14.42
N LYS A 313 -20.51 3.07 13.46
CA LYS A 313 -20.70 3.57 12.10
C LYS A 313 -21.09 2.48 11.08
N ALA A 314 -21.20 1.21 11.50
CA ALA A 314 -21.40 0.07 10.60
C ALA A 314 -22.70 0.15 9.77
N ALA A 315 -23.73 0.80 10.29
CA ALA A 315 -24.99 0.98 9.56
C ALA A 315 -24.87 1.92 8.34
N GLN A 316 -23.83 2.77 8.30
CA GLN A 316 -23.56 3.69 7.19
C GLN A 316 -22.94 2.98 6.00
N ASP A 317 -22.01 2.06 6.26
CA ASP A 317 -21.38 1.17 5.27
C ASP A 317 -21.11 -0.20 5.91
N PRO A 318 -22.06 -1.14 5.82
CA PRO A 318 -21.92 -2.48 6.40
C PRO A 318 -20.79 -3.30 5.75
N ALA A 319 -20.55 -3.11 4.45
CA ALA A 319 -19.52 -3.85 3.71
C ALA A 319 -18.12 -3.44 4.16
N PHE A 320 -17.87 -2.14 4.25
CA PHE A 320 -16.61 -1.62 4.80
C PHE A 320 -16.43 -2.01 6.28
N ALA A 321 -17.51 -1.90 7.10
CA ALA A 321 -17.44 -2.27 8.51
C ALA A 321 -17.06 -3.74 8.72
N ALA A 322 -17.55 -4.64 7.87
CA ALA A 322 -17.18 -6.06 7.91
C ALA A 322 -15.66 -6.26 7.68
N GLU A 323 -15.08 -5.53 6.73
CA GLU A 323 -13.63 -5.57 6.47
C GLU A 323 -12.82 -4.90 7.59
N ALA A 324 -13.24 -3.70 8.04
CA ALA A 324 -12.53 -2.92 9.06
C ALA A 324 -12.51 -3.59 10.45
N LEU A 325 -13.54 -4.38 10.76
CA LEU A 325 -13.68 -5.09 12.03
C LEU A 325 -13.15 -6.54 11.97
N ALA A 326 -12.72 -7.01 10.79
CA ALA A 326 -12.09 -8.31 10.66
C ALA A 326 -10.71 -8.33 11.37
N LEU A 327 -10.50 -9.34 12.22
CA LEU A 327 -9.21 -9.49 12.91
C LEU A 327 -8.14 -10.09 11.99
N PRO A 328 -6.86 -9.73 12.17
CA PRO A 328 -5.74 -10.38 11.48
C PRO A 328 -5.82 -11.90 11.54
N SER A 329 -5.43 -12.57 10.48
CA SER A 329 -5.42 -14.05 10.44
C SER A 329 -4.30 -14.62 11.32
N GLU A 330 -4.43 -15.90 11.71
CA GLU A 330 -3.37 -16.60 12.45
C GLU A 330 -2.11 -16.77 11.61
N ILE A 331 -2.27 -16.94 10.29
CA ILE A 331 -1.15 -17.00 9.35
C ILE A 331 -0.40 -15.67 9.36
N TRP A 332 -1.10 -14.55 9.21
CA TRP A 332 -0.50 -13.22 9.26
C TRP A 332 0.25 -12.95 10.56
N LEU A 333 -0.31 -13.36 11.71
CA LEU A 333 0.36 -13.23 13.01
C LEU A 333 1.61 -14.11 13.05
N GLY A 334 1.55 -15.35 12.54
CA GLY A 334 2.68 -16.26 12.46
C GLY A 334 3.85 -15.69 11.64
N ASP A 335 3.56 -15.06 10.52
CA ASP A 335 4.55 -14.44 9.63
C ASP A 335 5.31 -13.27 10.30
N GLN A 336 4.75 -12.70 11.38
CA GLN A 336 5.40 -11.64 12.17
C GLN A 336 6.24 -12.19 13.33
N MET A 337 6.27 -13.49 13.55
CA MET A 337 6.98 -14.12 14.68
C MET A 337 8.34 -14.64 14.24
N PRO A 338 9.41 -14.46 15.05
CA PRO A 338 10.71 -15.11 14.78
C PRO A 338 10.63 -16.64 14.77
N VAL A 339 9.77 -17.20 15.64
CA VAL A 339 9.40 -18.61 15.71
C VAL A 339 7.90 -18.68 15.85
N ILE A 340 7.23 -19.33 14.90
CA ILE A 340 5.77 -19.44 14.85
C ILE A 340 5.27 -20.29 16.02
N ASP A 341 4.34 -19.73 16.81
CA ASP A 341 3.62 -20.40 17.89
C ASP A 341 2.11 -20.36 17.57
N PRO A 342 1.59 -21.38 16.88
CA PRO A 342 0.21 -21.39 16.43
C PRO A 342 -0.78 -21.49 17.60
N ASP A 343 -0.44 -22.16 18.69
CA ASP A 343 -1.32 -22.31 19.85
C ASP A 343 -1.50 -20.98 20.59
N ALA A 344 -0.41 -20.24 20.81
CA ALA A 344 -0.46 -18.93 21.42
C ALA A 344 -1.23 -17.93 20.52
N ALA A 345 -0.94 -17.93 19.21
CA ALA A 345 -1.65 -17.09 18.24
C ALA A 345 -3.16 -17.39 18.23
N HIS A 346 -3.55 -18.66 18.17
CA HIS A 346 -4.96 -19.09 18.24
C HIS A 346 -5.63 -18.63 19.54
N ARG A 347 -4.99 -18.86 20.67
CA ARG A 347 -5.51 -18.49 22.00
C ARG A 347 -5.77 -16.99 22.11
N VAL A 348 -4.81 -16.16 21.69
CA VAL A 348 -4.93 -14.70 21.75
C VAL A 348 -5.99 -14.21 20.77
N ARG A 349 -5.96 -14.66 19.51
CA ARG A 349 -6.96 -14.29 18.50
C ARG A 349 -8.39 -14.65 18.95
N LYS A 350 -8.57 -15.81 19.56
CA LYS A 350 -9.86 -16.24 20.12
C LYS A 350 -10.33 -15.31 21.26
N LEU A 351 -9.39 -14.80 22.08
CA LEU A 351 -9.69 -13.83 23.13
C LEU A 351 -10.20 -12.51 22.54
N PHE A 352 -9.49 -11.94 21.56
CA PHE A 352 -9.91 -10.72 20.84
C PHE A 352 -11.26 -10.90 20.18
N ARG A 353 -11.50 -12.01 19.48
CA ARG A 353 -12.81 -12.32 18.85
C ARG A 353 -13.94 -12.36 19.87
N ARG A 354 -13.73 -12.94 21.05
CA ARG A 354 -14.75 -12.97 22.12
C ARG A 354 -15.07 -11.57 22.65
N CYS A 355 -14.05 -10.73 22.80
CA CYS A 355 -14.23 -9.33 23.21
C CYS A 355 -15.02 -8.55 22.16
N SER A 356 -14.64 -8.63 20.89
CA SER A 356 -15.34 -8.01 19.76
C SER A 356 -16.81 -8.46 19.67
N SER A 357 -17.09 -9.76 19.86
CA SER A 357 -18.45 -10.30 19.86
C SER A 357 -19.31 -9.78 21.01
N ARG A 358 -18.70 -9.42 22.16
CA ARG A 358 -19.44 -8.77 23.28
C ARG A 358 -19.78 -7.32 22.92
N SER A 359 -18.85 -6.58 22.33
CA SER A 359 -19.10 -5.21 21.85
C SER A 359 -20.24 -5.18 20.82
N ILE A 360 -20.26 -6.12 19.86
CA ILE A 360 -21.34 -6.23 18.88
C ILE A 360 -22.69 -6.46 19.57
N ARG A 361 -22.78 -7.39 20.54
CA ARG A 361 -24.04 -7.67 21.27
C ARG A 361 -24.52 -6.50 22.13
N ASN A 362 -23.63 -5.63 22.58
CA ASN A 362 -24.00 -4.47 23.37
C ASN A 362 -24.43 -3.27 22.51
N CYS A 363 -24.14 -3.30 21.20
CA CYS A 363 -24.51 -2.25 20.24
C CYS A 363 -25.78 -2.61 19.43
N LEU A 364 -26.22 -3.88 19.44
CA LEU A 364 -27.47 -4.36 18.84
C LEU A 364 -28.58 -4.39 19.89
#